data_3b1d7d90b5fb763c480c0824235ed077
#
_entry.id   3b1d7d90b5fb763c480c0824235ed077
#
_cell.length_a   1.000
_cell.length_b   1.000
_cell.length_c   1.000
_cell.angle_alpha   90.00
_cell.angle_beta   90.00
_cell.angle_gamma   90.00
#
_symmetry.space_group_name_H-M   'P 1'
#
loop_
_entity.id
_entity.type
_entity.pdbx_description
1 polymer ?
#
loop_
_entity_poly.entity_id
_entity_poly.type
_entity_poly.pdbx_seq_one_letter_code
_entity_poly.pdbx_strand_id
1 'polypeptide(L)'
;MYPRHPFLFGGNFPNVKARYTQMRRQARLHETGIMGVLMRTKPTLAIVIPCFNEEETLPLMLPRFLAKLDRLMHENRVAEDSFLMLVDDGSEDSTWDIISALARHNSRVRGIRQSRNRGHQNAVLAGLMEVRDRCDASISIDCDGQDDIDAMDEMISRYQEGFDVVYGVRSSRKADTWLKRTTAQAFYRLLGWLGAEVVYNHADYRLLSAPVMK
;
A
#
# COMPACT_ATOMS: atom_id res chain seq x y z
N MET A 1 9.06 -10.00 -25.50
CA MET A 1 10.50 -10.18 -25.24
C MET A 1 11.01 -8.88 -24.63
N TYR A 2 11.03 -8.76 -23.30
CA TYR A 2 11.52 -7.57 -22.58
C TYR A 2 12.98 -7.80 -22.17
N PRO A 3 13.87 -6.79 -22.24
CA PRO A 3 15.28 -6.96 -21.92
C PRO A 3 15.50 -7.14 -20.42
N ARG A 4 16.28 -8.15 -20.06
CA ARG A 4 16.78 -8.41 -18.71
C ARG A 4 17.76 -7.31 -18.31
N HIS A 5 17.51 -6.61 -17.23
CA HIS A 5 18.49 -5.73 -16.60
C HIS A 5 19.20 -6.44 -15.44
N PRO A 6 20.54 -6.39 -15.36
CA PRO A 6 21.28 -6.94 -14.23
C PRO A 6 21.12 -6.04 -13.00
N PHE A 7 20.75 -6.65 -11.86
CA PHE A 7 20.69 -5.99 -10.57
C PHE A 7 22.12 -5.66 -10.08
N LEU A 8 22.41 -4.36 -9.93
CA LEU A 8 23.53 -3.88 -9.14
C LEU A 8 23.03 -3.49 -7.74
N PHE A 9 23.37 -4.31 -6.75
CA PHE A 9 23.17 -4.00 -5.33
C PHE A 9 24.13 -2.86 -4.93
N GLY A 10 23.58 -1.74 -4.49
CA GLY A 10 24.35 -0.64 -3.91
C GLY A 10 23.82 0.73 -4.33
N GLY A 11 22.63 1.12 -3.89
CA GLY A 11 22.10 2.45 -4.11
C GLY A 11 21.26 2.93 -2.94
N ASN A 12 21.64 4.07 -2.36
CA ASN A 12 20.79 4.85 -1.44
C ASN A 12 19.45 5.10 -2.10
N PHE A 13 18.38 4.52 -1.55
CA PHE A 13 17.02 4.78 -1.97
C PHE A 13 16.66 6.24 -1.69
N PRO A 14 16.15 7.00 -2.66
CA PRO A 14 15.73 8.37 -2.40
C PRO A 14 14.53 8.39 -1.47
N ASN A 15 14.64 9.20 -0.40
CA ASN A 15 13.59 9.43 0.59
C ASN A 15 12.23 9.70 -0.07
N VAL A 16 11.27 8.77 0.13
CA VAL A 16 9.86 8.98 -0.16
C VAL A 16 9.30 9.84 0.96
N LYS A 17 9.14 11.14 0.73
CA LYS A 17 8.38 11.99 1.66
C LYS A 17 6.89 11.82 1.34
N ALA A 18 6.15 11.24 2.25
CA ALA A 18 4.70 11.15 2.16
C ALA A 18 4.11 12.58 2.12
N ARG A 19 3.45 12.95 1.01
CA ARG A 19 2.58 14.14 0.94
C ARG A 19 1.13 13.66 1.01
N TYR A 20 0.36 14.29 1.86
CA TYR A 20 -0.98 13.86 2.24
C TYR A 20 -2.03 14.68 1.49
N THR A 21 -3.01 14.01 0.87
CA THR A 21 -4.28 14.60 0.47
C THR A 21 -5.33 14.12 1.46
N GLN A 22 -5.99 15.05 2.13
CA GLN A 22 -6.91 14.81 3.23
C GLN A 22 -8.30 14.46 2.70
N MET A 23 -8.84 13.28 3.06
CA MET A 23 -10.27 13.11 3.26
C MET A 23 -10.48 12.82 4.74
N ARG A 24 -10.79 13.85 5.53
CA ARG A 24 -11.37 13.66 6.84
C ARG A 24 -12.86 13.40 6.65
N ARG A 25 -13.34 12.27 7.15
CA ARG A 25 -14.77 12.11 7.39
C ARG A 25 -15.14 13.17 8.42
N GLN A 26 -15.98 14.15 8.04
CA GLN A 26 -16.61 15.03 9.02
C GLN A 26 -17.46 14.15 9.93
N ALA A 27 -16.92 13.74 11.07
CA ALA A 27 -17.73 13.28 12.17
C ALA A 27 -18.65 14.46 12.50
N ARG A 28 -19.97 14.30 12.28
CA ARG A 28 -20.97 15.20 12.83
C ARG A 28 -20.86 15.11 14.34
N LEU A 29 -20.10 16.01 14.92
CA LEU A 29 -20.13 16.27 16.33
C LEU A 29 -21.42 17.06 16.59
N HIS A 30 -22.47 16.37 17.01
CA HIS A 30 -23.52 16.99 17.77
C HIS A 30 -22.91 17.39 19.14
N GLU A 31 -22.80 18.70 19.32
CA GLU A 31 -22.86 19.45 20.55
C GLU A 31 -22.38 18.75 21.85
N THR A 32 -21.10 18.81 22.12
CA THR A 32 -20.56 19.13 23.45
C THR A 32 -19.13 19.60 23.28
N GLY A 33 -18.85 20.82 23.74
CA GLY A 33 -17.63 21.58 23.49
C GLY A 33 -16.37 21.05 24.18
N ILE A 34 -15.83 19.92 23.72
CA ILE A 34 -14.49 19.46 24.04
C ILE A 34 -13.86 19.04 22.72
N MET A 35 -12.98 19.88 22.19
CA MET A 35 -12.18 19.62 20.99
C MET A 35 -11.01 18.69 21.38
N GLY A 36 -11.32 17.46 21.73
CA GLY A 36 -10.38 16.35 21.85
C GLY A 36 -10.32 15.67 20.48
N VAL A 37 -9.18 15.74 19.80
CA VAL A 37 -8.92 14.84 18.66
C VAL A 37 -8.97 13.42 19.21
N LEU A 38 -10.04 12.69 18.88
CA LEU A 38 -10.16 11.29 19.29
C LEU A 38 -9.13 10.48 18.50
N MET A 39 -7.96 10.26 19.11
CA MET A 39 -6.91 9.42 18.53
C MET A 39 -7.48 8.00 18.38
N ARG A 40 -7.37 7.41 17.18
CA ARG A 40 -7.72 6.00 16.96
C ARG A 40 -6.76 5.10 17.74
N THR A 41 -7.28 3.99 18.24
CA THR A 41 -6.46 2.92 18.81
C THR A 41 -5.56 2.27 17.75
N LYS A 42 -4.60 1.46 18.18
CA LYS A 42 -3.78 0.66 17.27
C LYS A 42 -4.67 -0.22 16.39
N PRO A 43 -4.52 -0.19 15.06
CA PRO A 43 -5.35 -0.99 14.16
C PRO A 43 -4.86 -2.43 14.04
N THR A 44 -5.76 -3.38 13.77
CA THR A 44 -5.42 -4.58 13.02
C THR A 44 -5.10 -4.15 11.59
N LEU A 45 -3.85 -4.34 11.16
CA LEU A 45 -3.34 -3.91 9.85
C LEU A 45 -3.26 -5.10 8.91
N ALA A 46 -3.81 -4.96 7.70
CA ALA A 46 -3.55 -5.84 6.56
C ALA A 46 -2.62 -5.16 5.55
N ILE A 47 -1.48 -5.79 5.24
CA ILE A 47 -0.60 -5.33 4.15
C ILE A 47 -0.93 -6.16 2.91
N VAL A 48 -1.54 -5.52 1.90
CA VAL A 48 -1.95 -6.15 0.63
C VAL A 48 -0.83 -6.00 -0.39
N ILE A 49 -0.35 -7.12 -0.92
CA ILE A 49 0.80 -7.19 -1.82
C ILE A 49 0.38 -7.97 -3.07
N PRO A 50 0.11 -7.28 -4.20
CA PRO A 50 -0.15 -7.94 -5.48
C PRO A 50 1.14 -8.55 -6.04
N CYS A 51 1.05 -9.78 -6.56
CA CYS A 51 2.16 -10.53 -7.12
C CYS A 51 1.77 -11.08 -8.50
N PHE A 52 2.63 -10.93 -9.49
CA PHE A 52 2.48 -11.55 -10.81
C PHE A 52 3.85 -11.91 -11.39
N ASN A 53 4.15 -13.21 -11.45
CA ASN A 53 5.45 -13.75 -11.87
C ASN A 53 6.62 -13.18 -11.06
N GLU A 54 6.52 -13.31 -9.72
CA GLU A 54 7.45 -12.75 -8.73
C GLU A 54 8.24 -13.85 -8.00
N GLU A 55 8.44 -15.03 -8.64
CA GLU A 55 9.15 -16.16 -8.01
C GLU A 55 10.58 -15.81 -7.57
N GLU A 56 11.25 -14.87 -8.26
CA GLU A 56 12.59 -14.40 -7.91
C GLU A 56 12.56 -13.29 -6.85
N THR A 57 11.55 -12.40 -6.90
CA THR A 57 11.48 -11.19 -6.06
C THR A 57 10.85 -11.49 -4.70
N LEU A 58 9.76 -12.27 -4.68
CA LEU A 58 8.98 -12.53 -3.48
C LEU A 58 9.82 -13.14 -2.33
N PRO A 59 10.71 -14.12 -2.54
CA PRO A 59 11.56 -14.66 -1.48
C PRO A 59 12.52 -13.62 -0.86
N LEU A 60 12.90 -12.59 -1.62
CA LEU A 60 13.77 -11.51 -1.17
C LEU A 60 13.00 -10.44 -0.39
N MET A 61 11.79 -10.14 -0.80
CA MET A 61 10.98 -9.05 -0.23
C MET A 61 10.15 -9.46 0.97
N LEU A 62 9.66 -10.70 0.99
CA LEU A 62 8.80 -11.19 2.07
C LEU A 62 9.43 -11.09 3.47
N PRO A 63 10.71 -11.46 3.69
CA PRO A 63 11.35 -11.27 4.99
C PRO A 63 11.36 -9.81 5.44
N ARG A 64 11.47 -8.85 4.51
CA ARG A 64 11.45 -7.42 4.79
C ARG A 64 10.06 -6.95 5.22
N PHE A 65 9.00 -7.42 4.54
CA PHE A 65 7.62 -7.12 4.93
C PHE A 65 7.27 -7.72 6.29
N LEU A 66 7.67 -8.97 6.56
CA LEU A 66 7.47 -9.62 7.86
C LEU A 66 8.22 -8.89 8.97
N ALA A 67 9.50 -8.55 8.76
CA ALA A 67 10.29 -7.81 9.74
C ALA A 67 9.68 -6.43 10.03
N LYS A 68 9.13 -5.76 9.01
CA LYS A 68 8.42 -4.49 9.21
C LYS A 68 7.16 -4.67 10.04
N LEU A 69 6.35 -5.68 9.74
CA LEU A 69 5.14 -5.97 10.48
C LEU A 69 5.46 -6.33 11.94
N ASP A 70 6.47 -7.18 12.17
CA ASP A 70 6.95 -7.54 13.51
C ASP A 70 7.42 -6.33 14.31
N ARG A 71 8.16 -5.42 13.69
CA ARG A 71 8.58 -4.17 14.31
C ARG A 71 7.38 -3.31 14.73
N LEU A 72 6.41 -3.13 13.84
CA LEU A 72 5.20 -2.35 14.13
C LEU A 72 4.38 -2.93 15.29
N MET A 73 4.28 -4.27 15.39
CA MET A 73 3.65 -4.93 16.53
C MET A 73 4.45 -4.73 17.82
N HIS A 74 5.77 -4.96 17.78
CA HIS A 74 6.65 -4.79 18.94
C HIS A 74 6.64 -3.35 19.47
N GLU A 75 6.58 -2.36 18.58
CA GLU A 75 6.42 -0.94 18.93
C GLU A 75 4.99 -0.58 19.35
N ASN A 76 4.08 -1.55 19.42
CA ASN A 76 2.68 -1.38 19.81
C ASN A 76 1.91 -0.39 18.90
N ARG A 77 2.31 -0.29 17.65
CA ARG A 77 1.68 0.62 16.67
C ARG A 77 0.52 -0.04 15.92
N VAL A 78 0.55 -1.36 15.77
CA VAL A 78 -0.52 -2.18 15.19
C VAL A 78 -0.84 -3.35 16.12
N ALA A 79 -2.00 -3.97 15.95
CA ALA A 79 -2.42 -5.12 16.73
C ALA A 79 -1.63 -6.39 16.34
N GLU A 80 -1.55 -7.36 17.27
CA GLU A 80 -0.78 -8.59 17.09
C GLU A 80 -1.37 -9.55 16.04
N ASP A 81 -2.65 -9.39 15.71
CA ASP A 81 -3.37 -10.12 14.67
C ASP A 81 -3.24 -9.50 13.27
N SER A 82 -2.38 -8.48 13.11
CA SER A 82 -2.03 -7.90 11.82
C SER A 82 -1.31 -8.90 10.92
N PHE A 83 -1.50 -8.81 9.59
CA PHE A 83 -1.06 -9.83 8.66
C PHE A 83 -0.71 -9.28 7.27
N LEU A 84 0.01 -10.10 6.49
CA LEU A 84 0.24 -9.90 5.06
C LEU A 84 -0.82 -10.63 4.25
N MET A 85 -1.39 -9.98 3.24
CA MET A 85 -2.27 -10.56 2.24
C MET A 85 -1.57 -10.54 0.88
N LEU A 86 -1.06 -11.69 0.45
CA LEU A 86 -0.44 -11.86 -0.86
C LEU A 86 -1.50 -12.22 -1.88
N VAL A 87 -1.53 -11.50 -2.99
CA VAL A 87 -2.53 -11.70 -4.05
C VAL A 87 -1.82 -12.12 -5.33
N ASP A 88 -1.92 -13.40 -5.67
CA ASP A 88 -1.40 -13.91 -6.94
C ASP A 88 -2.36 -13.57 -8.08
N ASP A 89 -1.92 -12.74 -9.01
CA ASP A 89 -2.71 -12.32 -10.20
C ASP A 89 -2.62 -13.37 -11.35
N GLY A 90 -2.73 -14.66 -10.98
CA GLY A 90 -2.72 -15.73 -11.96
C GLY A 90 -1.34 -15.95 -12.59
N SER A 91 -0.29 -16.00 -11.76
CA SER A 91 1.09 -16.27 -12.19
C SER A 91 1.23 -17.61 -12.89
N GLU A 92 2.15 -17.65 -13.86
CA GLU A 92 2.52 -18.84 -14.64
C GLU A 92 3.79 -19.53 -14.10
N ASP A 93 4.52 -18.84 -13.22
CA ASP A 93 5.73 -19.31 -12.53
C ASP A 93 5.42 -19.91 -11.15
N SER A 94 6.44 -20.09 -10.31
CA SER A 94 6.32 -20.69 -8.97
C SER A 94 5.78 -19.70 -7.90
N THR A 95 5.35 -18.49 -8.26
CA THR A 95 4.88 -17.47 -7.30
C THR A 95 3.79 -18.01 -6.38
N TRP A 96 2.77 -18.69 -6.93
CA TRP A 96 1.68 -19.25 -6.12
C TRP A 96 2.16 -20.37 -5.18
N ASP A 97 3.06 -21.22 -5.61
CA ASP A 97 3.59 -22.30 -4.80
C ASP A 97 4.33 -21.74 -3.57
N ILE A 98 5.10 -20.66 -3.77
CA ILE A 98 5.78 -19.92 -2.69
C ILE A 98 4.75 -19.35 -1.73
N ILE A 99 3.73 -18.62 -2.22
CA ILE A 99 2.68 -18.00 -1.40
C ILE A 99 1.94 -19.07 -0.59
N SER A 100 1.51 -20.14 -1.23
CA SER A 100 0.72 -21.20 -0.60
C SER A 100 1.52 -21.98 0.46
N ALA A 101 2.82 -22.20 0.23
CA ALA A 101 3.72 -22.81 1.19
C ALA A 101 3.89 -21.92 2.43
N LEU A 102 4.11 -20.62 2.23
CA LEU A 102 4.27 -19.66 3.31
C LEU A 102 3.00 -19.53 4.16
N ALA A 103 1.84 -19.42 3.53
CA ALA A 103 0.56 -19.30 4.23
C ALA A 103 0.24 -20.53 5.11
N ARG A 104 0.76 -21.73 4.75
CA ARG A 104 0.60 -22.93 5.58
C ARG A 104 1.50 -22.94 6.83
N HIS A 105 2.65 -22.28 6.78
CA HIS A 105 3.66 -22.36 7.84
C HIS A 105 3.76 -21.08 8.69
N ASN A 106 3.13 -19.98 8.24
CA ASN A 106 3.16 -18.70 8.95
C ASN A 106 1.74 -18.10 9.02
N SER A 107 1.16 -18.09 10.22
CA SER A 107 -0.20 -17.56 10.46
C SER A 107 -0.36 -16.07 10.13
N ARG A 108 0.74 -15.33 10.00
CA ARG A 108 0.73 -13.90 9.59
C ARG A 108 0.71 -13.72 8.08
N VAL A 109 0.84 -14.79 7.30
CA VAL A 109 0.78 -14.75 5.84
C VAL A 109 -0.51 -15.40 5.38
N ARG A 110 -1.27 -14.69 4.58
CA ARG A 110 -2.47 -15.18 3.90
C ARG A 110 -2.27 -14.99 2.40
N GLY A 111 -2.86 -15.86 1.60
CA GLY A 111 -2.75 -15.80 0.16
C GLY A 111 -4.09 -16.05 -0.52
N ILE A 112 -4.35 -15.31 -1.60
CA ILE A 112 -5.43 -15.61 -2.54
C ILE A 112 -4.86 -15.67 -3.95
N ARG A 113 -5.45 -16.48 -4.82
CA ARG A 113 -5.06 -16.63 -6.22
C ARG A 113 -6.22 -16.29 -7.14
N GLN A 114 -5.98 -15.44 -8.11
CA GLN A 114 -6.90 -15.22 -9.21
C GLN A 114 -6.79 -16.35 -10.26
N SER A 115 -7.88 -16.69 -10.90
CA SER A 115 -7.91 -17.78 -11.90
C SER A 115 -7.09 -17.48 -13.15
N ARG A 116 -6.76 -16.22 -13.39
CA ARG A 116 -5.93 -15.73 -14.50
C ARG A 116 -5.46 -14.31 -14.20
N ASN A 117 -4.48 -13.81 -14.92
CA ASN A 117 -4.07 -12.41 -14.87
C ASN A 117 -5.27 -11.49 -15.23
N ARG A 118 -5.58 -10.60 -14.31
CA ARG A 118 -6.62 -9.57 -14.41
C ARG A 118 -6.04 -8.17 -14.40
N GLY A 119 -4.73 -8.05 -14.19
CA GLY A 119 -3.98 -6.81 -14.06
C GLY A 119 -3.89 -6.31 -12.63
N HIS A 120 -2.80 -5.60 -12.38
CA HIS A 120 -2.37 -5.12 -11.07
C HIS A 120 -3.50 -4.49 -10.23
N GLN A 121 -4.28 -3.56 -10.80
CA GLN A 121 -5.37 -2.87 -10.08
C GLN A 121 -6.46 -3.84 -9.59
N ASN A 122 -6.77 -4.87 -10.39
CA ASN A 122 -7.75 -5.89 -9.99
C ASN A 122 -7.19 -6.81 -8.91
N ALA A 123 -5.89 -7.10 -8.93
CA ALA A 123 -5.23 -7.85 -7.86
C ALA A 123 -5.26 -7.06 -6.53
N VAL A 124 -4.92 -5.76 -6.56
CA VAL A 124 -5.04 -4.89 -5.39
C VAL A 124 -6.48 -4.87 -4.88
N LEU A 125 -7.46 -4.66 -5.78
CA LEU A 125 -8.87 -4.64 -5.39
C LEU A 125 -9.32 -5.96 -4.77
N ALA A 126 -8.93 -7.11 -5.34
CA ALA A 126 -9.25 -8.43 -4.80
C ALA A 126 -8.71 -8.59 -3.38
N GLY A 127 -7.47 -8.16 -3.13
CA GLY A 127 -6.87 -8.18 -1.80
C GLY A 127 -7.60 -7.27 -0.81
N LEU A 128 -7.95 -6.05 -1.21
CA LEU A 128 -8.70 -5.10 -0.37
C LEU A 128 -10.09 -5.66 -0.02
N MET A 129 -10.79 -6.25 -0.98
CA MET A 129 -12.11 -6.87 -0.74
C MET A 129 -12.03 -8.07 0.20
N GLU A 130 -10.96 -8.85 0.15
CA GLU A 130 -10.75 -9.99 1.04
C GLU A 130 -10.47 -9.57 2.49
N VAL A 131 -9.76 -8.45 2.69
CA VAL A 131 -9.35 -8.01 4.03
C VAL A 131 -10.31 -7.01 4.69
N ARG A 132 -11.24 -6.40 3.96
CA ARG A 132 -12.09 -5.27 4.41
C ARG A 132 -12.85 -5.51 5.72
N ASP A 133 -13.25 -6.77 5.97
CA ASP A 133 -14.02 -7.16 7.17
C ASP A 133 -13.13 -7.84 8.24
N ARG A 134 -11.81 -7.88 8.01
CA ARG A 134 -10.82 -8.58 8.85
C ARG A 134 -9.73 -7.68 9.38
N CYS A 135 -9.78 -6.38 9.08
CA CYS A 135 -8.80 -5.39 9.53
C CYS A 135 -9.46 -4.02 9.75
N ASP A 136 -8.80 -3.17 10.52
CA ASP A 136 -9.22 -1.78 10.74
C ASP A 136 -8.65 -0.85 9.68
N ALA A 137 -7.47 -1.20 9.16
CA ALA A 137 -6.80 -0.48 8.09
C ALA A 137 -6.04 -1.46 7.18
N SER A 138 -5.92 -1.09 5.91
CA SER A 138 -5.12 -1.82 4.93
C SER A 138 -4.09 -0.90 4.29
N ILE A 139 -2.88 -1.41 4.05
CA ILE A 139 -1.86 -0.74 3.23
C ILE A 139 -1.62 -1.60 1.99
N SER A 140 -1.80 -1.05 0.79
CA SER A 140 -1.37 -1.70 -0.45
C SER A 140 0.04 -1.23 -0.83
N ILE A 141 0.92 -2.18 -1.20
CA ILE A 141 2.31 -1.92 -1.59
C ILE A 141 2.75 -2.94 -2.64
N ASP A 142 3.59 -2.52 -3.59
CA ASP A 142 4.12 -3.40 -4.64
C ASP A 142 5.18 -4.37 -4.11
N CYS A 143 5.26 -5.57 -4.72
CA CYS A 143 6.23 -6.61 -4.34
C CYS A 143 7.67 -6.28 -4.76
N ASP A 144 7.89 -5.36 -5.71
CA ASP A 144 9.17 -5.12 -6.41
C ASP A 144 10.24 -4.39 -5.57
N GLY A 145 9.89 -3.92 -4.37
CA GLY A 145 10.78 -3.23 -3.46
C GLY A 145 11.15 -1.81 -3.88
N GLN A 146 10.46 -1.20 -4.85
CA GLN A 146 10.69 0.19 -5.25
C GLN A 146 10.08 1.19 -4.28
N ASP A 147 9.07 0.78 -3.52
CA ASP A 147 8.43 1.61 -2.51
C ASP A 147 9.17 1.54 -1.16
N ASP A 148 9.18 2.66 -0.45
CA ASP A 148 9.80 2.76 0.87
C ASP A 148 8.90 2.12 1.94
N ILE A 149 9.28 0.91 2.38
CA ILE A 149 8.55 0.18 3.43
C ILE A 149 8.46 1.01 4.74
N ASP A 150 9.43 1.87 5.00
CA ASP A 150 9.45 2.69 6.22
C ASP A 150 8.42 3.83 6.20
N ALA A 151 7.90 4.21 5.05
CA ALA A 151 6.79 5.15 4.96
C ALA A 151 5.49 4.63 5.63
N MET A 152 5.36 3.32 5.87
CA MET A 152 4.25 2.75 6.65
C MET A 152 4.14 3.36 8.05
N ASP A 153 5.26 3.74 8.67
CA ASP A 153 5.25 4.37 10.00
C ASP A 153 4.45 5.66 10.01
N GLU A 154 4.70 6.51 9.03
CA GLU A 154 3.97 7.77 8.88
C GLU A 154 2.50 7.51 8.51
N MET A 155 2.21 6.56 7.61
CA MET A 155 0.83 6.23 7.21
C MET A 155 -0.01 5.81 8.43
N ILE A 156 0.55 4.97 9.30
CA ILE A 156 -0.13 4.52 10.53
C ILE A 156 -0.32 5.68 11.49
N SER A 157 0.66 6.59 11.63
CA SER A 157 0.51 7.79 12.46
C SER A 157 -0.66 8.65 11.97
N ARG A 158 -0.78 8.86 10.67
CA ARG A 158 -1.90 9.62 10.09
C ARG A 158 -3.24 8.91 10.27
N TYR A 159 -3.28 7.59 10.13
CA TYR A 159 -4.48 6.84 10.47
C TYR A 159 -4.92 7.07 11.92
N GLN A 160 -3.98 7.03 12.87
CA GLN A 160 -4.26 7.28 14.29
C GLN A 160 -4.73 8.73 14.55
N GLU A 161 -4.28 9.69 13.76
CA GLU A 161 -4.77 11.07 13.76
C GLU A 161 -6.20 11.23 13.16
N GLY A 162 -6.80 10.13 12.66
CA GLY A 162 -8.17 10.10 12.15
C GLY A 162 -8.29 10.22 10.64
N PHE A 163 -7.19 10.11 9.86
CA PHE A 163 -7.26 10.07 8.40
C PHE A 163 -7.74 8.71 7.90
N ASP A 164 -8.67 8.70 6.98
CA ASP A 164 -9.23 7.49 6.37
C ASP A 164 -8.45 7.03 5.13
N VAL A 165 -7.79 7.94 4.45
CA VAL A 165 -6.99 7.67 3.24
C VAL A 165 -5.66 8.40 3.35
N VAL A 166 -4.56 7.65 3.21
CA VAL A 166 -3.19 8.19 3.22
C VAL A 166 -2.44 7.65 2.01
N TYR A 167 -1.96 8.53 1.13
CA TYR A 167 -1.21 8.14 -0.07
C TYR A 167 0.30 8.26 0.15
N GLY A 168 1.04 7.24 -0.29
CA GLY A 168 2.48 7.35 -0.49
C GLY A 168 2.77 8.14 -1.77
N VAL A 169 3.50 9.26 -1.66
CA VAL A 169 3.87 10.07 -2.81
C VAL A 169 5.37 10.00 -3.03
N ARG A 170 5.80 9.54 -4.20
CA ARG A 170 7.22 9.54 -4.57
C ARG A 170 7.74 10.97 -4.69
N SER A 171 8.72 11.34 -3.86
CA SER A 171 9.20 12.73 -3.71
C SER A 171 10.04 13.27 -4.88
N SER A 172 10.56 12.44 -5.78
CA SER A 172 11.22 12.89 -7.00
C SER A 172 11.29 11.81 -8.08
N ARG A 173 10.74 12.09 -9.25
CA ARG A 173 11.16 11.48 -10.51
C ARG A 173 12.29 12.35 -11.09
N LYS A 174 13.53 12.05 -10.75
CA LYS A 174 14.69 12.71 -11.38
C LYS A 174 14.88 12.37 -12.86
N ALA A 175 14.03 11.50 -13.43
CA ALA A 175 14.17 10.98 -14.79
C ALA A 175 13.05 11.38 -15.77
N ASP A 176 12.06 12.17 -15.37
CA ASP A 176 11.03 12.60 -16.33
C ASP A 176 11.55 13.78 -17.14
N THR A 177 11.67 13.57 -18.47
CA THR A 177 11.96 14.62 -19.45
C THR A 177 10.98 15.78 -19.29
N TRP A 178 11.46 17.02 -19.38
CA TRP A 178 10.69 18.27 -19.26
C TRP A 178 9.37 18.24 -20.07
N LEU A 179 9.36 17.61 -21.25
CA LEU A 179 8.19 17.48 -22.12
C LEU A 179 7.09 16.61 -21.52
N LYS A 180 7.42 15.48 -20.86
CA LYS A 180 6.44 14.61 -20.17
C LYS A 180 5.83 15.29 -18.96
N ARG A 181 6.60 16.14 -18.28
CA ARG A 181 6.15 16.88 -17.10
C ARG A 181 5.15 17.99 -17.45
N THR A 182 5.36 18.69 -18.56
CA THR A 182 4.46 19.78 -19.00
C THR A 182 3.15 19.25 -19.57
N THR A 183 3.17 18.16 -20.35
CA THR A 183 1.94 17.56 -20.89
C THR A 183 1.08 16.92 -19.80
N ALA A 184 1.69 16.23 -18.83
CA ALA A 184 0.98 15.68 -17.67
C ALA A 184 0.36 16.81 -16.83
N GLN A 185 1.10 17.91 -16.57
CA GLN A 185 0.56 19.05 -15.82
C GLN A 185 -0.62 19.73 -16.52
N ALA A 186 -0.56 19.88 -17.84
CA ALA A 186 -1.66 20.44 -18.63
C ALA A 186 -2.91 19.55 -18.57
N PHE A 187 -2.74 18.23 -18.67
CA PHE A 187 -3.81 17.24 -18.57
C PHE A 187 -4.46 17.26 -17.18
N TYR A 188 -3.68 17.28 -16.10
CA TYR A 188 -4.22 17.32 -14.74
C TYR A 188 -4.89 18.67 -14.41
N ARG A 189 -4.40 19.79 -14.96
CA ARG A 189 -5.10 21.08 -14.85
C ARG A 189 -6.45 21.05 -15.55
N LEU A 190 -6.53 20.43 -16.72
CA LEU A 190 -7.78 20.25 -17.44
C LEU A 190 -8.77 19.39 -16.64
N LEU A 191 -8.31 18.28 -16.05
CA LEU A 191 -9.15 17.43 -15.19
C LEU A 191 -9.61 18.17 -13.93
N GLY A 192 -8.75 18.97 -13.29
CA GLY A 192 -9.12 19.82 -12.16
C GLY A 192 -10.18 20.86 -12.53
N TRP A 193 -10.09 21.43 -13.76
CA TRP A 193 -11.09 22.36 -14.27
C TRP A 193 -12.44 21.69 -14.58
N LEU A 194 -12.41 20.39 -14.89
CA LEU A 194 -13.61 19.54 -15.07
C LEU A 194 -14.17 19.01 -13.73
N GLY A 195 -13.65 19.47 -12.59
CA GLY A 195 -14.15 19.12 -11.26
C GLY A 195 -13.64 17.76 -10.71
N ALA A 196 -12.64 17.15 -11.36
CA ALA A 196 -12.03 15.93 -10.86
C ALA A 196 -10.94 16.29 -9.83
N GLU A 197 -11.12 15.89 -8.56
CA GLU A 197 -10.04 15.91 -7.55
C GLU A 197 -9.04 14.78 -7.85
N VAL A 198 -8.03 15.10 -8.67
CA VAL A 198 -7.00 14.12 -9.01
C VAL A 198 -5.79 14.33 -8.14
N VAL A 199 -5.46 13.32 -7.33
CA VAL A 199 -4.22 13.31 -6.55
C VAL A 199 -3.04 13.11 -7.50
N TYR A 200 -2.18 14.11 -7.59
CA TYR A 200 -1.01 14.12 -8.46
C TYR A 200 0.03 13.09 -7.98
N ASN A 201 0.48 12.20 -8.87
CA ASN A 201 1.61 11.30 -8.61
C ASN A 201 1.38 10.24 -7.51
N HIS A 202 0.13 9.73 -7.37
CA HIS A 202 -0.13 8.62 -6.44
C HIS A 202 0.50 7.33 -7.00
N ALA A 203 1.34 6.72 -6.18
CA ALA A 203 1.67 5.30 -6.32
C ALA A 203 0.47 4.48 -5.78
N ASP A 204 0.34 3.22 -6.18
CA ASP A 204 -0.64 2.29 -5.60
C ASP A 204 -0.35 2.00 -4.12
N TYR A 205 0.69 2.61 -3.58
CA TYR A 205 1.09 2.62 -2.18
C TYR A 205 0.19 3.56 -1.38
N ARG A 206 -0.80 3.00 -0.69
CA ARG A 206 -1.79 3.77 0.08
C ARG A 206 -2.29 3.00 1.29
N LEU A 207 -2.67 3.75 2.33
CA LEU A 207 -3.43 3.24 3.46
C LEU A 207 -4.91 3.62 3.27
N LEU A 208 -5.80 2.66 3.50
CA LEU A 208 -7.25 2.82 3.54
C LEU A 208 -7.78 2.32 4.87
N SER A 209 -8.67 3.08 5.52
CA SER A 209 -9.42 2.60 6.69
C SER A 209 -10.54 1.64 6.30
N ALA A 210 -10.97 0.74 7.20
CA ALA A 210 -12.06 -0.19 6.95
C ALA A 210 -13.37 0.48 6.46
N PRO A 211 -13.79 1.66 6.98
CA PRO A 211 -14.98 2.35 6.48
C PRO A 211 -14.90 2.78 5.01
N VAL A 212 -13.70 3.00 4.47
CA VAL A 212 -13.51 3.38 3.06
C VAL A 212 -13.50 2.17 2.13
N MET A 213 -13.17 0.99 2.66
CA MET A 213 -13.15 -0.26 1.90
C MET A 213 -14.54 -0.93 1.80
N LYS A 214 -15.52 -0.48 2.59
CA LYS A 214 -16.91 -0.97 2.62
C LYS A 214 -17.81 -0.17 1.71
#